data_52a844c153309c081047a98dc985fad9
#
_entry.id   52a844c153309c081047a98dc985fad9
#
_cell.length_a   1.000
_cell.length_b   1.000
_cell.length_c   1.000
_cell.angle_alpha   90.00
_cell.angle_beta   90.00
_cell.angle_gamma   90.00
#
_symmetry.space_group_name_H-M   'P 1'
#
loop_
_entity.id
_entity.type
_entity.pdbx_description
1 polymer ?
#
loop_
_entity_poly.entity_id
_entity_poly.type
_entity_poly.pdbx_seq_one_letter_code
_entity_poly.pdbx_strand_id
1 'polypeptide(L)'
;YKKFEKSFNLDENFIVAVSGGSDSLALAFLSKIYAIKKNLKVKFFIINHKLRNNSTVEAKTVKKVLNQSLIEAEILSWKGKKPSKNIQSRARKKRYELLFEQCKKLGINNILLGHHQDDYIENFFIRILRGSGLKGLVSLDKKNRINEINLLRPLLDFKKEDLIFLSSYVFNFYVKDSSNYNEKFQRIMIRKLIEKLKNEGLDKKKFIQTMK
;
A
#
# COMPACT_ATOMS: atom_id res chain seq x y z
N TYR A 1 -7.79 -6.78 14.79
CA TYR A 1 -8.92 -6.18 14.07
C TYR A 1 -9.40 -4.87 14.70
N LYS A 2 -9.69 -4.82 16.02
CA LYS A 2 -10.19 -3.60 16.72
C LYS A 2 -9.37 -2.33 16.42
N LYS A 3 -8.03 -2.44 16.33
CA LYS A 3 -7.15 -1.32 15.96
C LYS A 3 -7.40 -0.84 14.52
N PHE A 4 -7.63 -1.76 13.58
CA PHE A 4 -7.95 -1.44 12.19
C PHE A 4 -9.30 -0.72 12.10
N GLU A 5 -10.32 -1.25 12.74
CA GLU A 5 -11.66 -0.65 12.78
C GLU A 5 -11.65 0.79 13.32
N LYS A 6 -10.81 1.06 14.34
CA LYS A 6 -10.62 2.40 14.90
C LYS A 6 -9.76 3.33 14.02
N SER A 7 -9.01 2.80 13.07
CA SER A 7 -8.08 3.59 12.24
C SER A 7 -8.77 4.43 11.18
N PHE A 8 -9.98 4.06 10.80
CA PHE A 8 -10.82 4.82 9.87
C PHE A 8 -12.30 4.47 10.11
N ASN A 9 -13.16 5.43 9.84
CA ASN A 9 -14.60 5.21 9.80
C ASN A 9 -15.07 5.41 8.36
N LEU A 10 -15.66 4.38 7.76
CA LEU A 10 -16.14 4.38 6.39
C LEU A 10 -17.47 3.62 6.32
N ASP A 11 -18.51 4.31 5.91
CA ASP A 11 -19.86 3.76 5.75
C ASP A 11 -20.28 3.70 4.27
N GLU A 12 -19.30 3.74 3.37
CA GLU A 12 -19.45 3.66 1.91
C GLU A 12 -18.68 2.49 1.33
N ASN A 13 -19.10 2.03 0.16
CA ASN A 13 -18.39 1.03 -0.62
C ASN A 13 -16.96 1.48 -0.97
N PHE A 14 -16.03 0.53 -1.10
CA PHE A 14 -14.64 0.85 -1.32
C PHE A 14 -13.88 -0.19 -2.13
N ILE A 15 -12.76 0.24 -2.66
CA ILE A 15 -11.80 -0.57 -3.41
C ILE A 15 -10.54 -0.79 -2.55
N VAL A 16 -9.95 -1.97 -2.63
CA VAL A 16 -8.66 -2.30 -2.00
C VAL A 16 -7.63 -2.59 -3.08
N ALA A 17 -6.53 -1.84 -3.07
CA ALA A 17 -5.40 -2.08 -3.96
C ALA A 17 -4.46 -3.13 -3.36
N VAL A 18 -4.28 -4.25 -4.05
CA VAL A 18 -3.44 -5.37 -3.61
C VAL A 18 -2.22 -5.50 -4.51
N SER A 19 -1.02 -5.55 -3.93
CA SER A 19 0.25 -5.78 -4.64
C SER A 19 0.82 -7.18 -4.42
N GLY A 20 0.26 -7.94 -3.49
CA GLY A 20 0.76 -9.26 -3.10
C GLY A 20 1.80 -9.25 -1.97
N GLY A 21 2.36 -8.10 -1.61
CA GLY A 21 3.21 -7.97 -0.42
C GLY A 21 2.40 -8.09 0.87
N SER A 22 3.10 -8.39 1.99
CA SER A 22 2.48 -8.62 3.30
C SER A 22 1.48 -7.53 3.72
N ASP A 23 1.79 -6.26 3.48
CA ASP A 23 0.94 -5.13 3.90
C ASP A 23 -0.38 -5.11 3.14
N SER A 24 -0.31 -5.34 1.83
CA SER A 24 -1.51 -5.33 0.98
C SER A 24 -2.37 -6.57 1.18
N LEU A 25 -1.79 -7.72 1.52
CA LEU A 25 -2.53 -8.94 1.89
C LEU A 25 -3.19 -8.76 3.26
N ALA A 26 -2.47 -8.26 4.26
CA ALA A 26 -3.04 -7.93 5.56
C ALA A 26 -4.19 -6.92 5.43
N LEU A 27 -4.01 -5.87 4.58
CA LEU A 27 -5.08 -4.93 4.28
C LEU A 27 -6.28 -5.62 3.65
N ALA A 28 -6.08 -6.50 2.68
CA ALA A 28 -7.16 -7.20 2.00
C ALA A 28 -8.01 -8.03 2.99
N PHE A 29 -7.36 -8.78 3.87
CA PHE A 29 -8.03 -9.56 4.90
C PHE A 29 -8.83 -8.69 5.89
N LEU A 30 -8.18 -7.67 6.47
CA LEU A 30 -8.84 -6.76 7.41
C LEU A 30 -10.01 -6.02 6.78
N SER A 31 -9.85 -5.61 5.52
CA SER A 31 -10.89 -4.93 4.73
C SER A 31 -12.09 -5.84 4.43
N LYS A 32 -11.85 -7.13 4.17
CA LYS A 32 -12.94 -8.11 3.98
C LYS A 32 -13.77 -8.25 5.24
N ILE A 33 -13.12 -8.42 6.40
CA ILE A 33 -13.81 -8.50 7.69
C ILE A 33 -14.61 -7.22 7.97
N TYR A 34 -13.99 -6.05 7.70
CA TYR A 34 -14.65 -4.75 7.91
C TYR A 34 -15.90 -4.61 7.04
N ALA A 35 -15.79 -4.95 5.76
CA ALA A 35 -16.91 -4.86 4.82
C ALA A 35 -18.08 -5.77 5.24
N ILE A 36 -17.78 -7.00 5.66
CA ILE A 36 -18.83 -7.94 6.19
C ILE A 36 -19.49 -7.33 7.41
N LYS A 37 -18.72 -6.85 8.38
CA LYS A 37 -19.25 -6.29 9.64
C LYS A 37 -20.11 -5.05 9.43
N LYS A 38 -19.74 -4.21 8.45
CA LYS A 38 -20.45 -2.96 8.12
C LYS A 38 -21.50 -3.12 7.02
N ASN A 39 -21.71 -4.33 6.49
CA ASN A 39 -22.60 -4.61 5.35
C ASN A 39 -22.27 -3.74 4.11
N LEU A 40 -20.97 -3.59 3.80
CA LEU A 40 -20.49 -2.80 2.68
C LEU A 40 -20.00 -3.70 1.54
N LYS A 41 -20.09 -3.18 0.29
CA LYS A 41 -19.47 -3.83 -0.87
C LYS A 41 -17.99 -3.44 -0.97
N VAL A 42 -17.11 -4.43 -1.08
CA VAL A 42 -15.68 -4.24 -1.29
C VAL A 42 -15.22 -4.93 -2.56
N LYS A 43 -14.37 -4.26 -3.35
CA LYS A 43 -13.72 -4.82 -4.54
C LYS A 43 -12.21 -4.82 -4.34
N PHE A 44 -11.56 -5.93 -4.73
CA PHE A 44 -10.12 -6.09 -4.59
C PHE A 44 -9.47 -6.12 -5.97
N PHE A 45 -8.48 -5.24 -6.19
CA PHE A 45 -7.77 -5.17 -7.46
C PHE A 45 -6.27 -5.40 -7.28
N ILE A 46 -5.74 -6.37 -8.04
CA ILE A 46 -4.32 -6.66 -8.13
C ILE A 46 -3.76 -5.92 -9.34
N ILE A 47 -2.74 -5.08 -9.12
CA ILE A 47 -2.14 -4.31 -10.22
C ILE A 47 -0.95 -5.06 -10.80
N ASN A 48 -1.09 -5.55 -12.03
CA ASN A 48 -0.01 -6.17 -12.79
C ASN A 48 0.62 -5.15 -13.75
N HIS A 49 1.76 -4.60 -13.36
CA HIS A 49 2.49 -3.64 -14.18
C HIS A 49 3.18 -4.25 -15.39
N LYS A 50 3.37 -5.57 -15.43
CA LYS A 50 4.12 -6.30 -16.48
C LYS A 50 5.52 -5.73 -16.72
N LEU A 51 6.20 -5.28 -15.67
CA LEU A 51 7.54 -4.68 -15.74
C LEU A 51 8.66 -5.72 -15.54
N ARG A 52 8.33 -6.88 -14.99
CA ARG A 52 9.23 -8.03 -14.78
C ARG A 52 8.62 -9.27 -15.45
N ASN A 53 9.47 -10.19 -15.88
CA ASN A 53 9.02 -11.42 -16.54
C ASN A 53 7.99 -12.20 -15.69
N ASN A 54 8.21 -12.28 -14.39
CA ASN A 54 7.38 -13.06 -13.47
C ASN A 54 6.15 -12.30 -12.94
N SER A 55 5.98 -11.01 -13.25
CA SER A 55 4.90 -10.19 -12.65
C SER A 55 3.49 -10.74 -12.92
N THR A 56 3.28 -11.37 -14.06
CA THR A 56 1.99 -11.99 -14.40
C THR A 56 1.75 -13.27 -13.60
N VAL A 57 2.77 -14.08 -13.41
CA VAL A 57 2.70 -15.30 -12.58
C VAL A 57 2.45 -14.90 -11.12
N GLU A 58 3.20 -13.92 -10.59
CA GLU A 58 2.99 -13.39 -9.26
C GLU A 58 1.55 -12.91 -9.04
N ALA A 59 1.01 -12.10 -9.98
CA ALA A 59 -0.37 -11.61 -9.88
C ALA A 59 -1.42 -12.74 -9.89
N LYS A 60 -1.21 -13.78 -10.69
CA LYS A 60 -2.08 -14.96 -10.71
C LYS A 60 -1.99 -15.74 -9.39
N THR A 61 -0.79 -15.92 -8.85
CA THR A 61 -0.57 -16.58 -7.55
C THR A 61 -1.27 -15.81 -6.43
N VAL A 62 -1.09 -14.48 -6.38
CA VAL A 62 -1.78 -13.62 -5.40
C VAL A 62 -3.29 -13.76 -5.52
N LYS A 63 -3.83 -13.77 -6.74
CA LYS A 63 -5.27 -13.99 -6.96
C LYS A 63 -5.73 -15.34 -6.43
N LYS A 64 -4.96 -16.42 -6.69
CA LYS A 64 -5.28 -17.77 -6.19
C LYS A 64 -5.31 -17.80 -4.66
N VAL A 65 -4.31 -17.22 -4.01
CA VAL A 65 -4.20 -17.17 -2.54
C VAL A 65 -5.37 -16.39 -1.93
N LEU A 66 -5.73 -15.24 -2.51
CA LEU A 66 -6.88 -14.45 -2.04
C LEU A 66 -8.20 -15.22 -2.19
N ASN A 67 -8.40 -15.88 -3.32
CA ASN A 67 -9.62 -16.68 -3.57
C ASN A 67 -9.76 -17.84 -2.58
N GLN A 68 -8.66 -18.50 -2.18
CA GLN A 68 -8.67 -19.53 -1.14
C GLN A 68 -9.16 -19.00 0.22
N SER A 69 -9.00 -17.72 0.47
CA SER A 69 -9.48 -17.02 1.66
C SER A 69 -10.82 -16.29 1.42
N LEU A 70 -11.58 -16.68 0.41
CA LEU A 70 -12.88 -16.10 0.02
C LEU A 70 -12.79 -14.58 -0.28
N ILE A 71 -11.64 -14.12 -0.77
CA ILE A 71 -11.43 -12.75 -1.20
C ILE A 71 -11.33 -12.75 -2.73
N GLU A 72 -12.43 -12.44 -3.40
CA GLU A 72 -12.47 -12.36 -4.85
C GLU A 72 -11.72 -11.12 -5.35
N ALA A 73 -10.62 -11.33 -6.09
CA ALA A 73 -9.80 -10.25 -6.61
C ALA A 73 -9.72 -10.29 -8.14
N GLU A 74 -9.69 -9.11 -8.75
CA GLU A 74 -9.50 -8.94 -10.19
C GLU A 74 -8.09 -8.42 -10.49
N ILE A 75 -7.50 -8.87 -11.62
CA ILE A 75 -6.17 -8.42 -12.04
C ILE A 75 -6.34 -7.30 -13.09
N LEU A 76 -5.86 -6.11 -12.75
CA LEU A 76 -5.74 -4.99 -13.66
C LEU A 76 -4.34 -4.96 -14.26
N SER A 77 -4.24 -5.19 -15.55
CA SER A 77 -2.96 -5.25 -16.25
C SER A 77 -2.65 -3.96 -17.00
N TRP A 78 -1.42 -3.46 -16.84
CA TRP A 78 -0.94 -2.37 -17.69
C TRP A 78 -0.85 -2.82 -19.14
N LYS A 79 -1.66 -2.21 -20.00
CA LYS A 79 -1.61 -2.35 -21.45
C LYS A 79 -0.73 -1.27 -22.08
N GLY A 80 -0.08 -1.56 -23.20
CA GLY A 80 0.74 -0.62 -23.96
C GLY A 80 2.24 -0.65 -23.62
N LYS A 81 2.98 0.29 -24.22
CA LYS A 81 4.45 0.36 -24.16
C LYS A 81 4.95 0.63 -22.75
N LYS A 82 6.00 -0.08 -22.34
CA LYS A 82 6.64 0.09 -21.04
C LYS A 82 7.66 1.22 -21.08
N PRO A 83 7.81 2.00 -20.00
CA PRO A 83 8.78 3.07 -19.95
C PRO A 83 10.20 2.52 -19.78
N SER A 84 11.15 3.15 -20.44
CA SER A 84 12.60 2.92 -20.26
C SER A 84 13.22 3.79 -19.17
N LYS A 85 12.59 4.94 -18.85
CA LYS A 85 13.05 5.91 -17.83
C LYS A 85 11.93 6.18 -16.82
N ASN A 86 12.34 6.55 -15.59
CA ASN A 86 11.41 6.89 -14.50
C ASN A 86 10.36 5.80 -14.22
N ILE A 87 10.77 4.52 -14.32
CA ILE A 87 9.89 3.35 -14.29
C ILE A 87 9.00 3.35 -13.05
N GLN A 88 9.55 3.62 -11.86
CA GLN A 88 8.76 3.60 -10.61
C GLN A 88 7.68 4.69 -10.56
N SER A 89 8.02 5.90 -10.98
CA SER A 89 7.09 7.03 -11.02
C SER A 89 5.95 6.75 -12.01
N ARG A 90 6.28 6.26 -13.20
CA ARG A 90 5.30 5.90 -14.23
C ARG A 90 4.44 4.70 -13.83
N ALA A 91 5.02 3.70 -13.17
CA ALA A 91 4.27 2.57 -12.62
C ALA A 91 3.28 3.04 -11.53
N ARG A 92 3.72 3.96 -10.64
CA ARG A 92 2.84 4.56 -9.65
C ARG A 92 1.69 5.33 -10.31
N LYS A 93 1.98 6.17 -11.31
CA LYS A 93 0.94 6.90 -12.06
C LYS A 93 -0.06 5.93 -12.70
N LYS A 94 0.43 4.90 -13.39
CA LYS A 94 -0.42 3.91 -14.06
C LYS A 94 -1.28 3.09 -13.09
N ARG A 95 -0.76 2.79 -11.90
CA ARG A 95 -1.56 2.17 -10.82
C ARG A 95 -2.77 3.00 -10.48
N TYR A 96 -2.59 4.29 -10.25
CA TYR A 96 -3.70 5.18 -9.91
C TYR A 96 -4.68 5.34 -11.08
N GLU A 97 -4.20 5.48 -12.31
CA GLU A 97 -5.07 5.53 -13.50
C GLU A 97 -5.98 4.30 -13.56
N LEU A 98 -5.42 3.08 -13.46
CA LEU A 98 -6.19 1.84 -13.49
C LEU A 98 -7.20 1.75 -12.35
N LEU A 99 -6.84 2.17 -11.14
CA LEU A 99 -7.75 2.15 -10.00
C LEU A 99 -8.85 3.21 -10.15
N PHE A 100 -8.53 4.40 -10.64
CA PHE A 100 -9.51 5.48 -10.86
C PHE A 100 -10.51 5.13 -11.96
N GLU A 101 -10.06 4.44 -13.03
CA GLU A 101 -10.95 3.87 -14.04
C GLU A 101 -11.98 2.91 -13.41
N GLN A 102 -11.54 2.05 -12.47
CA GLN A 102 -12.46 1.15 -11.75
C GLN A 102 -13.39 1.90 -10.79
N CYS A 103 -12.90 2.93 -10.10
CA CYS A 103 -13.72 3.80 -9.28
C CYS A 103 -14.88 4.39 -10.10
N LYS A 104 -14.55 4.98 -11.24
CA LYS A 104 -15.55 5.56 -12.15
C LYS A 104 -16.56 4.51 -12.65
N LYS A 105 -16.05 3.34 -13.07
CA LYS A 105 -16.89 2.24 -13.58
C LYS A 105 -17.88 1.70 -12.54
N LEU A 106 -17.48 1.66 -11.27
CA LEU A 106 -18.25 1.06 -10.18
C LEU A 106 -19.04 2.09 -9.35
N GLY A 107 -18.84 3.38 -9.59
CA GLY A 107 -19.43 4.43 -8.75
C GLY A 107 -18.87 4.44 -7.32
N ILE A 108 -17.59 4.05 -7.13
CA ILE A 108 -16.94 3.95 -5.81
C ILE A 108 -15.81 4.98 -5.72
N ASN A 109 -15.86 5.85 -4.72
CA ASN A 109 -14.89 6.94 -4.57
C ASN A 109 -13.81 6.70 -3.50
N ASN A 110 -13.78 5.54 -2.87
CA ASN A 110 -12.86 5.23 -1.78
C ASN A 110 -11.90 4.11 -2.17
N ILE A 111 -10.59 4.37 -2.08
CA ILE A 111 -9.52 3.39 -2.34
C ILE A 111 -8.68 3.23 -1.07
N LEU A 112 -8.54 2.00 -0.59
CA LEU A 112 -7.66 1.64 0.51
C LEU A 112 -6.30 1.20 -0.01
N LEU A 113 -5.24 1.75 0.61
CA LEU A 113 -3.83 1.51 0.26
C LEU A 113 -3.07 0.96 1.46
N GLY A 114 -2.23 -0.05 1.24
CA GLY A 114 -1.46 -0.75 2.27
C GLY A 114 -0.18 -0.02 2.72
N HIS A 115 -0.22 1.31 2.91
CA HIS A 115 0.88 2.04 3.52
C HIS A 115 0.85 1.86 5.04
N HIS A 116 2.04 1.67 5.64
CA HIS A 116 2.19 1.42 7.06
C HIS A 116 3.17 2.42 7.72
N GLN A 117 3.47 2.21 8.99
CA GLN A 117 4.24 3.12 9.82
C GLN A 117 5.61 3.47 9.23
N ASP A 118 6.34 2.48 8.68
CA ASP A 118 7.65 2.74 8.10
C ASP A 118 7.57 3.57 6.80
N ASP A 119 6.50 3.40 6.00
CA ASP A 119 6.28 4.24 4.80
C ASP A 119 6.11 5.72 5.17
N TYR A 120 5.54 6.00 6.35
CA TYR A 120 5.38 7.36 6.85
C TYR A 120 6.75 8.00 7.14
N ILE A 121 7.62 7.27 7.85
CA ILE A 121 8.99 7.70 8.15
C ILE A 121 9.83 7.82 6.86
N GLU A 122 9.78 6.81 5.98
CA GLU A 122 10.49 6.84 4.69
C GLU A 122 10.09 8.08 3.86
N ASN A 123 8.78 8.36 3.78
CA ASN A 123 8.28 9.50 3.03
C ASN A 123 8.78 10.83 3.60
N PHE A 124 8.86 10.96 4.92
CA PHE A 124 9.41 12.14 5.59
C PHE A 124 10.88 12.39 5.18
N PHE A 125 11.75 11.37 5.29
CA PHE A 125 13.15 11.52 4.89
C PHE A 125 13.32 11.78 3.38
N ILE A 126 12.51 11.13 2.52
CA ILE A 126 12.52 11.41 1.07
C ILE A 126 12.22 12.89 0.80
N ARG A 127 11.31 13.49 1.57
CA ARG A 127 10.92 14.87 1.38
C ARG A 127 11.94 15.86 1.93
N ILE A 128 12.58 15.54 3.06
CA ILE A 128 13.73 16.32 3.55
C ILE A 128 14.82 16.38 2.46
N LEU A 129 15.21 15.23 1.92
CA LEU A 129 16.25 15.16 0.89
C LEU A 129 15.90 15.90 -0.41
N ARG A 130 14.62 16.16 -0.64
CA ARG A 130 14.13 16.95 -1.78
C ARG A 130 13.95 18.44 -1.48
N GLY A 131 14.31 18.88 -0.28
CA GLY A 131 14.15 20.27 0.12
C GLY A 131 12.69 20.70 0.26
N SER A 132 11.78 19.76 0.59
CA SER A 132 10.36 20.12 0.82
C SER A 132 10.24 21.00 2.06
N GLY A 133 9.51 22.11 1.97
CA GLY A 133 9.18 22.95 3.13
C GLY A 133 8.37 22.21 4.20
N LEU A 134 8.25 22.77 5.38
CA LEU A 134 7.61 22.11 6.56
C LEU A 134 6.24 21.51 6.27
N LYS A 135 5.36 22.23 5.57
CA LYS A 135 4.04 21.71 5.14
C LYS A 135 4.13 20.49 4.21
N GLY A 136 5.24 20.38 3.47
CA GLY A 136 5.46 19.26 2.55
C GLY A 136 6.04 18.02 3.22
N LEU A 137 6.70 18.14 4.38
CA LEU A 137 7.35 17.02 5.07
C LEU A 137 6.35 15.97 5.55
N VAL A 138 5.20 16.40 6.05
CA VAL A 138 4.14 15.54 6.58
C VAL A 138 3.02 15.41 5.55
N SER A 139 3.24 14.65 4.49
CA SER A 139 2.29 14.57 3.37
C SER A 139 1.68 13.20 3.12
N LEU A 140 2.05 12.21 3.93
CA LEU A 140 1.45 10.88 3.85
C LEU A 140 0.31 10.75 4.87
N ASP A 141 -0.77 11.50 4.65
CA ASP A 141 -1.93 11.50 5.54
C ASP A 141 -2.73 10.20 5.46
N LYS A 142 -3.49 9.91 6.52
CA LYS A 142 -4.44 8.80 6.56
C LYS A 142 -5.47 8.87 5.44
N LYS A 143 -5.91 10.07 5.11
CA LYS A 143 -6.85 10.36 4.02
C LYS A 143 -6.27 11.48 3.14
N ASN A 144 -6.26 11.23 1.85
CA ASN A 144 -5.91 12.23 0.85
C ASN A 144 -6.93 12.16 -0.28
N ARG A 145 -7.32 13.29 -0.84
CA ARG A 145 -8.27 13.36 -1.95
C ARG A 145 -7.56 13.79 -3.22
N ILE A 146 -7.77 13.03 -4.28
CA ILE A 146 -7.30 13.37 -5.64
C ILE A 146 -8.55 13.40 -6.53
N ASN A 147 -8.90 14.57 -7.02
CA ASN A 147 -10.17 14.83 -7.64
C ASN A 147 -11.32 14.43 -6.69
N GLU A 148 -12.21 13.54 -7.10
CA GLU A 148 -13.31 13.04 -6.28
C GLU A 148 -13.01 11.75 -5.53
N ILE A 149 -11.78 11.21 -5.67
CA ILE A 149 -11.39 9.91 -5.10
C ILE A 149 -10.62 10.11 -3.79
N ASN A 150 -11.09 9.46 -2.75
CA ASN A 150 -10.44 9.38 -1.45
C ASN A 150 -9.41 8.24 -1.44
N LEU A 151 -8.17 8.55 -1.16
CA LEU A 151 -7.11 7.58 -0.90
C LEU A 151 -6.96 7.41 0.61
N LEU A 152 -7.32 6.25 1.13
CA LEU A 152 -7.33 5.93 2.55
C LEU A 152 -6.16 5.00 2.90
N ARG A 153 -5.51 5.24 4.04
CA ARG A 153 -4.34 4.47 4.51
C ARG A 153 -4.57 4.00 5.95
N PRO A 154 -5.44 3.02 6.14
CA PRO A 154 -5.83 2.58 7.49
C PRO A 154 -4.71 1.88 8.26
N LEU A 155 -3.61 1.49 7.60
CA LEU A 155 -2.49 0.80 8.22
C LEU A 155 -1.34 1.72 8.67
N LEU A 156 -1.45 3.05 8.53
CA LEU A 156 -0.36 3.98 8.88
C LEU A 156 0.10 3.91 10.35
N ASP A 157 -0.75 3.44 11.25
CA ASP A 157 -0.39 3.26 12.66
C ASP A 157 0.07 1.81 12.98
N PHE A 158 0.17 0.93 11.97
CA PHE A 158 0.58 -0.47 12.16
C PHE A 158 2.07 -0.65 11.91
N LYS A 159 2.70 -1.50 12.72
CA LYS A 159 4.07 -1.93 12.52
C LYS A 159 4.15 -2.93 11.36
N LYS A 160 5.27 -2.94 10.67
CA LYS A 160 5.54 -3.88 9.58
C LYS A 160 5.46 -5.35 10.03
N GLU A 161 5.99 -5.62 11.21
CA GLU A 161 6.02 -6.97 11.80
C GLU A 161 4.60 -7.52 12.03
N ASP A 162 3.67 -6.68 12.51
CA ASP A 162 2.28 -7.08 12.71
C ASP A 162 1.59 -7.47 11.39
N LEU A 163 1.92 -6.77 10.30
CA LEU A 163 1.36 -7.04 8.97
C LEU A 163 1.96 -8.30 8.34
N ILE A 164 3.27 -8.53 8.53
CA ILE A 164 3.93 -9.77 8.12
C ILE A 164 3.32 -10.95 8.88
N PHE A 165 3.19 -10.84 10.20
CA PHE A 165 2.58 -11.89 11.02
C PHE A 165 1.17 -12.22 10.53
N LEU A 166 0.32 -11.20 10.36
CA LEU A 166 -1.05 -11.40 9.93
C LEU A 166 -1.14 -12.06 8.54
N SER A 167 -0.35 -11.59 7.58
CA SER A 167 -0.36 -12.13 6.22
C SER A 167 0.17 -13.57 6.18
N SER A 168 1.22 -13.89 6.96
CA SER A 168 1.74 -15.25 7.08
C SER A 168 0.74 -16.18 7.77
N TYR A 169 0.09 -15.72 8.82
CA TYR A 169 -0.90 -16.49 9.56
C TYR A 169 -2.14 -16.84 8.72
N VAL A 170 -2.65 -15.86 7.95
CA VAL A 170 -3.89 -16.03 7.17
C VAL A 170 -3.64 -16.74 5.84
N PHE A 171 -2.57 -16.37 5.14
CA PHE A 171 -2.36 -16.79 3.77
C PHE A 171 -1.19 -17.78 3.62
N ASN A 172 -0.35 -17.94 4.63
CA ASN A 172 0.93 -18.64 4.55
C ASN A 172 1.77 -18.25 3.32
N PHE A 173 1.58 -17.01 2.86
CA PHE A 173 2.15 -16.50 1.62
C PHE A 173 2.23 -14.97 1.61
N TYR A 174 3.28 -14.43 1.03
CA TYR A 174 3.35 -13.08 0.46
C TYR A 174 4.53 -12.99 -0.52
N VAL A 175 4.40 -12.09 -1.51
CA VAL A 175 5.46 -11.83 -2.48
C VAL A 175 6.59 -11.04 -1.82
N LYS A 176 7.80 -11.61 -1.84
CA LYS A 176 9.03 -10.86 -1.49
C LYS A 176 9.52 -10.15 -2.75
N ASP A 177 9.37 -8.83 -2.79
CA ASP A 177 9.80 -8.05 -3.95
C ASP A 177 11.33 -7.95 -4.00
N SER A 178 11.95 -8.57 -5.00
CA SER A 178 13.40 -8.54 -5.22
C SER A 178 13.94 -7.13 -5.47
N SER A 179 13.11 -6.19 -5.92
CA SER A 179 13.51 -4.78 -6.07
C SER A 179 13.79 -4.08 -4.73
N ASN A 180 13.37 -4.65 -3.62
CA ASN A 180 13.68 -4.17 -2.26
C ASN A 180 15.18 -4.26 -1.91
N TYR A 181 15.98 -4.97 -2.69
CA TYR A 181 17.43 -5.12 -2.47
C TYR A 181 18.28 -4.27 -3.43
N ASN A 182 17.67 -3.54 -4.38
CA ASN A 182 18.41 -2.74 -5.36
C ASN A 182 18.72 -1.33 -4.81
N GLU A 183 19.96 -1.13 -4.36
CA GLU A 183 20.44 0.11 -3.73
C GLU A 183 20.35 1.37 -4.61
N LYS A 184 20.13 1.23 -5.91
CA LYS A 184 19.88 2.36 -6.82
C LYS A 184 18.55 3.08 -6.51
N PHE A 185 17.70 2.50 -5.69
CA PHE A 185 16.43 3.12 -5.33
C PHE A 185 16.52 3.94 -4.04
N GLN A 186 16.20 5.21 -4.12
CA GLN A 186 16.22 6.16 -3.01
C GLN A 186 15.59 5.62 -1.70
N ARG A 187 14.51 4.85 -1.81
CA ARG A 187 13.84 4.25 -0.64
C ARG A 187 14.71 3.25 0.12
N ILE A 188 15.52 2.50 -0.58
CA ILE A 188 16.41 1.50 0.06
C ILE A 188 17.53 2.21 0.80
N MET A 189 18.11 3.25 0.21
CA MET A 189 19.09 4.09 0.91
C MET A 189 18.50 4.68 2.18
N ILE A 190 17.26 5.15 2.12
CA ILE A 190 16.56 5.72 3.29
C ILE A 190 16.29 4.65 4.35
N ARG A 191 15.88 3.44 3.99
CA ARG A 191 15.72 2.33 4.96
C ARG A 191 17.03 2.04 5.68
N LYS A 192 18.15 1.97 4.97
CA LYS A 192 19.48 1.81 5.57
C LYS A 192 19.84 2.98 6.52
N LEU A 193 19.51 4.21 6.13
CA LEU A 193 19.70 5.39 6.98
C LEU A 193 18.84 5.29 8.26
N ILE A 194 17.57 4.96 8.14
CA ILE A 194 16.65 4.80 9.27
C ILE A 194 17.15 3.70 10.25
N GLU A 195 17.68 2.59 9.73
CA GLU A 195 18.25 1.54 10.58
C GLU A 195 19.52 2.01 11.30
N LYS A 196 20.39 2.78 10.66
CA LYS A 196 21.55 3.42 11.32
C LYS A 196 21.07 4.36 12.42
N LEU A 197 20.13 5.27 12.13
CA LEU A 197 19.58 6.20 13.11
C LEU A 197 18.92 5.47 14.28
N LYS A 198 18.29 4.33 14.06
CA LYS A 198 17.72 3.49 15.10
C LYS A 198 18.79 2.94 16.04
N ASN A 199 19.94 2.52 15.51
CA ASN A 199 21.07 2.06 16.33
C ASN A 199 21.69 3.21 17.15
N GLU A 200 21.58 4.46 16.65
CA GLU A 200 21.98 5.68 17.34
C GLU A 200 20.89 6.27 18.25
N GLY A 201 19.80 5.52 18.51
CA GLY A 201 18.79 5.91 19.49
C GLY A 201 17.50 6.51 18.91
N LEU A 202 17.27 6.50 17.59
CA LEU A 202 16.00 6.94 17.02
C LEU A 202 14.85 6.02 17.46
N ASP A 203 13.96 6.56 18.30
CA ASP A 203 12.69 5.92 18.63
C ASP A 203 11.64 6.26 17.55
N LYS A 204 11.29 5.27 16.73
CA LYS A 204 10.29 5.42 15.67
C LYS A 204 8.94 5.93 16.17
N LYS A 205 8.51 5.52 17.37
CA LYS A 205 7.22 5.93 17.93
C LYS A 205 7.23 7.42 18.31
N LYS A 206 8.27 7.86 19.03
CA LYS A 206 8.46 9.28 19.38
C LYS A 206 8.61 10.14 18.13
N PHE A 207 9.40 9.67 17.15
CA PHE A 207 9.58 10.36 15.88
C PHE A 207 8.26 10.59 15.14
N ILE A 208 7.40 9.57 15.05
CA ILE A 208 6.07 9.71 14.43
C ILE A 208 5.17 10.66 15.23
N GLN A 209 5.26 10.66 16.56
CA GLN A 209 4.51 11.62 17.38
C GLN A 209 4.92 13.07 17.10
N THR A 210 6.21 13.32 16.89
CA THR A 210 6.73 14.66 16.54
C THR A 210 6.27 15.11 15.14
N MET A 211 6.00 14.16 14.21
CA MET A 211 5.52 14.48 12.86
C MET A 211 4.00 14.68 12.75
N LYS A 212 3.23 14.39 13.79
CA LYS A 212 1.77 14.56 13.84
C LYS A 212 1.37 15.89 14.44
#